data_ff8558106beb3053b54a1c3ada2bcdaf
#
_entry.id   ff8558106beb3053b54a1c3ada2bcdaf
#
_cell.length_a   1.000
_cell.length_b   1.000
_cell.length_c   1.000
_cell.angle_alpha   90.00
_cell.angle_beta   90.00
_cell.angle_gamma   90.00
#
_symmetry.space_group_name_H-M   'P 1'
#
loop_
_entity.id
_entity.type
_entity.pdbx_description
1 polymer ?
#
loop_
_entity_poly.entity_id
_entity_poly.type
_entity_poly.pdbx_seq_one_letter_code
_entity_poly.pdbx_strand_id
1 'polypeptide(L)'
;MKKLFETLGIFSLLCISFIYTEKTVTVVKEFDDIMVEIKEQSKKNNKQTIEAVIDNDTIIPGISGYEIDTNNSYSKMKRYGRYNDKLLTYTKVKPKDSIYHNMNKYIISGNKGKNMVSLMFLVEENDRIDKILKILETKKITATFFLDGNFVEKNSESLIQIVNKGHDIGNLSYSRNYLHHSYAWLDTKIKQVSKQKNGYCYSDNSDKTVLNICQTSSNFTIKPNLIIKNYPLKEIKGCLQAGNLISLPVTQIVVDELPVIISFIESKGYEISNLTQHLKEEWNYILTVVFLYGFFSFVRASI
;
A
#
# COMPACT_ATOMS: atom_id res chain seq x y z
N MET A 1 45.51 -3.85 -46.27
CA MET A 1 44.38 -2.87 -46.37
C MET A 1 43.17 -3.46 -47.11
N LYS A 2 43.31 -4.04 -48.33
CA LYS A 2 42.18 -4.57 -49.12
C LYS A 2 41.33 -5.61 -48.37
N LYS A 3 41.95 -6.59 -47.72
CA LYS A 3 41.23 -7.60 -46.91
C LYS A 3 40.49 -7.01 -45.70
N LEU A 4 40.97 -5.93 -45.08
CA LEU A 4 40.33 -5.25 -43.98
C LEU A 4 39.02 -4.56 -44.40
N PHE A 5 39.04 -3.92 -45.59
CA PHE A 5 37.85 -3.29 -46.17
C PHE A 5 36.80 -4.31 -46.62
N GLU A 6 37.23 -5.47 -47.14
CA GLU A 6 36.32 -6.58 -47.48
C GLU A 6 35.64 -7.15 -46.26
N THR A 7 36.36 -7.39 -45.15
CA THR A 7 35.78 -7.88 -43.89
C THR A 7 34.86 -6.85 -43.24
N LEU A 8 35.20 -5.54 -43.30
CA LEU A 8 34.36 -4.47 -42.79
C LEU A 8 33.06 -4.34 -43.61
N GLY A 9 33.15 -4.51 -44.93
CA GLY A 9 31.96 -4.50 -45.80
C GLY A 9 31.01 -5.67 -45.54
N ILE A 10 31.52 -6.88 -45.35
CA ILE A 10 30.71 -8.05 -44.99
C ILE A 10 30.04 -7.87 -43.63
N PHE A 11 30.77 -7.36 -42.65
CA PHE A 11 30.23 -7.09 -41.33
C PHE A 11 29.11 -6.05 -41.34
N SER A 12 29.30 -4.98 -42.13
CA SER A 12 28.28 -3.94 -42.35
C SER A 12 27.01 -4.50 -43.00
N LEU A 13 27.14 -5.34 -44.02
CA LEU A 13 26.02 -6.03 -44.66
C LEU A 13 25.27 -6.96 -43.71
N LEU A 14 25.98 -7.68 -42.86
CA LEU A 14 25.37 -8.54 -41.84
C LEU A 14 24.59 -7.71 -40.80
N CYS A 15 25.15 -6.58 -40.34
CA CYS A 15 24.44 -5.67 -39.43
C CYS A 15 23.18 -5.09 -40.06
N ILE A 16 23.26 -4.65 -41.30
CA ILE A 16 22.10 -4.10 -42.06
C ILE A 16 21.04 -5.20 -42.24
N SER A 17 21.44 -6.40 -42.64
CA SER A 17 20.52 -7.54 -42.78
C SER A 17 19.84 -7.87 -41.47
N PHE A 18 20.56 -7.89 -40.34
CA PHE A 18 20.02 -8.15 -39.02
C PHE A 18 18.96 -7.09 -38.63
N ILE A 19 19.28 -5.79 -38.82
CA ILE A 19 18.36 -4.68 -38.53
C ILE A 19 17.08 -4.77 -39.40
N TYR A 20 17.23 -5.11 -40.69
CA TYR A 20 16.09 -5.28 -41.57
C TYR A 20 15.21 -6.49 -41.14
N THR A 21 15.84 -7.59 -40.76
CA THR A 21 15.13 -8.80 -40.30
C THR A 21 14.36 -8.52 -39.02
N GLU A 22 14.96 -7.86 -38.03
CA GLU A 22 14.26 -7.47 -36.81
C GLU A 22 13.07 -6.56 -37.08
N LYS A 23 13.24 -5.54 -37.90
CA LYS A 23 12.13 -4.63 -38.28
C LYS A 23 10.99 -5.37 -38.97
N THR A 24 11.31 -6.27 -39.90
CA THR A 24 10.29 -7.06 -40.61
C THR A 24 9.55 -7.96 -39.69
N VAL A 25 10.23 -8.67 -38.78
CA VAL A 25 9.60 -9.54 -37.79
C VAL A 25 8.68 -8.73 -36.83
N THR A 26 9.13 -7.54 -36.45
CA THR A 26 8.32 -6.64 -35.60
C THR A 26 7.05 -6.21 -36.33
N VAL A 27 7.14 -5.81 -37.58
CA VAL A 27 5.97 -5.40 -38.38
C VAL A 27 4.99 -6.54 -38.59
N VAL A 28 5.48 -7.73 -38.96
CA VAL A 28 4.61 -8.91 -39.13
C VAL A 28 3.90 -9.26 -37.80
N LYS A 29 4.60 -9.16 -36.66
CA LYS A 29 4.03 -9.39 -35.35
C LYS A 29 2.89 -8.40 -35.01
N GLU A 30 3.02 -7.14 -35.40
CA GLU A 30 2.03 -6.09 -35.13
C GLU A 30 0.67 -6.38 -35.81
N PHE A 31 0.67 -7.07 -36.95
CA PHE A 31 -0.53 -7.44 -37.73
C PHE A 31 -1.03 -8.86 -37.46
N ASP A 32 -0.36 -9.59 -36.55
CA ASP A 32 -0.83 -10.93 -36.16
C ASP A 32 -2.11 -10.81 -35.34
N ASP A 33 -3.13 -11.62 -35.67
CA ASP A 33 -4.45 -11.58 -35.03
C ASP A 33 -4.35 -11.73 -33.48
N ILE A 34 -3.42 -12.55 -32.99
CA ILE A 34 -3.16 -12.70 -31.55
C ILE A 34 -2.64 -11.38 -30.95
N MET A 35 -1.76 -10.67 -31.65
CA MET A 35 -1.23 -9.39 -31.16
C MET A 35 -2.31 -8.30 -31.19
N VAL A 36 -3.13 -8.28 -32.21
CA VAL A 36 -4.26 -7.34 -32.31
C VAL A 36 -5.21 -7.53 -31.13
N GLU A 37 -5.60 -8.77 -30.84
CA GLU A 37 -6.48 -9.10 -29.69
C GLU A 37 -5.84 -8.71 -28.36
N ILE A 38 -4.52 -9.01 -28.15
CA ILE A 38 -3.81 -8.60 -26.93
C ILE A 38 -3.84 -7.07 -26.76
N LYS A 39 -3.66 -6.29 -27.83
CA LYS A 39 -3.68 -4.83 -27.80
C LYS A 39 -5.08 -4.28 -27.48
N GLU A 40 -6.12 -4.91 -27.98
CA GLU A 40 -7.50 -4.55 -27.64
C GLU A 40 -7.78 -4.80 -26.17
N GLN A 41 -7.38 -5.97 -25.65
CA GLN A 41 -7.51 -6.30 -24.23
C GLN A 41 -6.66 -5.39 -23.36
N SER A 42 -5.49 -4.97 -23.80
CA SER A 42 -4.64 -3.99 -23.11
C SER A 42 -5.39 -2.68 -22.88
N LYS A 43 -6.10 -2.15 -23.89
CA LYS A 43 -6.90 -0.93 -23.73
C LYS A 43 -8.01 -1.06 -22.68
N LYS A 44 -8.58 -2.25 -22.51
CA LYS A 44 -9.68 -2.51 -21.58
C LYS A 44 -9.21 -2.84 -20.16
N ASN A 45 -8.11 -3.57 -20.03
CA ASN A 45 -7.68 -4.20 -18.77
C ASN A 45 -6.49 -3.53 -18.10
N ASN A 46 -5.81 -2.59 -18.78
CA ASN A 46 -4.74 -1.82 -18.14
C ASN A 46 -5.32 -0.95 -17.02
N LYS A 47 -4.65 -0.98 -15.89
CA LYS A 47 -5.00 -0.16 -14.73
C LYS A 47 -3.97 0.95 -14.58
N GLN A 48 -4.41 2.19 -14.77
CA GLN A 48 -3.51 3.34 -14.68
C GLN A 48 -2.91 3.48 -13.28
N THR A 49 -1.67 3.93 -13.23
CA THR A 49 -0.98 4.33 -12.00
C THR A 49 -1.64 5.60 -11.46
N ILE A 50 -1.86 5.63 -10.14
CA ILE A 50 -2.24 6.84 -9.42
C ILE A 50 -0.97 7.39 -8.79
N GLU A 51 -0.57 8.60 -9.19
CA GLU A 51 0.62 9.25 -8.64
C GLU A 51 0.42 9.65 -7.17
N ALA A 52 1.51 9.70 -6.40
CA ALA A 52 1.47 10.26 -5.05
C ALA A 52 1.17 11.76 -5.12
N VAL A 53 0.43 12.26 -4.14
CA VAL A 53 0.17 13.69 -4.00
C VAL A 53 1.13 14.26 -2.97
N ILE A 54 2.02 15.15 -3.42
CA ILE A 54 3.00 15.82 -2.55
C ILE A 54 2.62 17.30 -2.46
N ASP A 55 2.47 17.79 -1.25
CA ASP A 55 2.25 19.21 -0.95
C ASP A 55 3.15 19.63 0.22
N ASN A 56 4.13 20.48 -0.08
CA ASN A 56 5.16 20.93 0.88
C ASN A 56 5.76 19.76 1.68
N ASP A 57 5.47 19.69 2.99
CA ASP A 57 5.99 18.69 3.92
C ASP A 57 5.07 17.45 4.03
N THR A 58 4.03 17.34 3.21
CA THR A 58 3.04 16.26 3.31
C THR A 58 3.02 15.38 2.06
N ILE A 59 2.57 14.14 2.25
CA ILE A 59 2.42 13.18 1.16
C ILE A 59 1.19 12.28 1.37
N ILE A 60 0.49 12.00 0.28
CA ILE A 60 -0.50 10.92 0.18
C ILE A 60 0.08 9.87 -0.77
N PRO A 61 0.15 8.58 -0.39
CA PRO A 61 0.75 7.54 -1.23
C PRO A 61 0.04 7.40 -2.57
N GLY A 62 0.81 7.09 -3.61
CA GLY A 62 0.29 6.68 -4.90
C GLY A 62 -0.21 5.23 -4.89
N ILE A 63 -0.70 4.75 -6.03
CA ILE A 63 -1.07 3.35 -6.24
C ILE A 63 -0.49 2.88 -7.58
N SER A 64 0.24 1.78 -7.56
CA SER A 64 0.80 1.18 -8.78
C SER A 64 -0.30 0.73 -9.73
N GLY A 65 -0.10 1.01 -11.01
CA GLY A 65 -0.90 0.47 -12.09
C GLY A 65 -0.42 -0.91 -12.54
N TYR A 66 -1.17 -1.49 -13.49
CA TYR A 66 -0.81 -2.73 -14.16
C TYR A 66 -1.09 -2.60 -15.64
N GLU A 67 -0.13 -2.99 -16.46
CA GLU A 67 -0.24 -2.99 -17.90
C GLU A 67 -0.01 -4.40 -18.44
N ILE A 68 -0.73 -4.77 -19.51
CA ILE A 68 -0.47 -6.03 -20.19
C ILE A 68 0.89 -5.94 -20.88
N ASP A 69 1.80 -6.85 -20.52
CA ASP A 69 3.04 -7.09 -21.25
C ASP A 69 2.69 -7.79 -22.57
N THR A 70 2.48 -6.99 -23.59
CA THR A 70 2.05 -7.45 -24.91
C THR A 70 3.06 -8.44 -25.54
N ASN A 71 4.35 -8.22 -25.31
CA ASN A 71 5.41 -9.06 -25.87
C ASN A 71 5.48 -10.44 -25.24
N ASN A 72 5.47 -10.50 -23.90
CA ASN A 72 5.46 -11.78 -23.18
C ASN A 72 4.16 -12.53 -23.38
N SER A 73 3.03 -11.82 -23.37
CA SER A 73 1.71 -12.41 -23.66
C SER A 73 1.67 -13.02 -25.04
N TYR A 74 2.11 -12.27 -26.07
CA TYR A 74 2.20 -12.76 -27.44
C TYR A 74 3.08 -13.99 -27.57
N SER A 75 4.29 -13.95 -26.99
CA SER A 75 5.23 -15.07 -27.07
C SER A 75 4.66 -16.37 -26.47
N LYS A 76 3.91 -16.27 -25.38
CA LYS A 76 3.20 -17.41 -24.79
C LYS A 76 2.06 -17.91 -25.67
N MET A 77 1.22 -17.00 -26.17
CA MET A 77 0.06 -17.31 -27.00
C MET A 77 0.44 -17.84 -28.39
N LYS A 78 1.52 -17.35 -28.99
CA LYS A 78 2.04 -17.82 -30.29
C LYS A 78 2.46 -19.28 -30.23
N ARG A 79 3.06 -19.71 -29.11
CA ARG A 79 3.37 -21.14 -28.89
C ARG A 79 2.10 -21.97 -28.70
N TYR A 80 1.03 -21.38 -28.16
CA TYR A 80 -0.26 -22.03 -27.96
C TYR A 80 -1.12 -22.05 -29.23
N GLY A 81 -0.81 -21.19 -30.21
CA GLY A 81 -1.47 -21.12 -31.52
C GLY A 81 -2.74 -20.29 -31.58
N ARG A 82 -3.21 -19.72 -30.47
CA ARG A 82 -4.42 -18.89 -30.38
C ARG A 82 -4.40 -17.96 -29.19
N TYR A 83 -5.23 -16.93 -29.20
CA TYR A 83 -5.47 -16.05 -28.06
C TYR A 83 -6.06 -16.84 -26.87
N ASN A 84 -5.64 -16.49 -25.66
CA ASN A 84 -6.13 -17.04 -24.41
C ASN A 84 -5.88 -16.08 -23.24
N ASP A 85 -6.93 -15.58 -22.61
CA ASP A 85 -6.88 -14.63 -21.48
C ASP A 85 -5.98 -15.12 -20.33
N LYS A 86 -5.95 -16.43 -20.07
CA LYS A 86 -5.13 -17.03 -19.00
C LYS A 86 -3.62 -16.94 -19.26
N LEU A 87 -3.21 -16.62 -20.48
CA LEU A 87 -1.82 -16.44 -20.88
C LEU A 87 -1.39 -14.96 -20.89
N LEU A 88 -2.30 -14.05 -20.57
CA LEU A 88 -1.95 -12.63 -20.37
C LEU A 88 -0.95 -12.49 -19.23
N THR A 89 0.07 -11.69 -19.48
CA THR A 89 1.11 -11.35 -18.53
C THR A 89 0.99 -9.86 -18.21
N TYR A 90 1.08 -9.51 -16.94
CA TYR A 90 0.97 -8.12 -16.50
C TYR A 90 2.29 -7.63 -15.94
N THR A 91 2.65 -6.40 -16.28
CA THR A 91 3.77 -5.66 -15.69
C THR A 91 3.23 -4.60 -14.76
N LYS A 92 3.83 -4.50 -13.57
CA LYS A 92 3.47 -3.48 -12.59
C LYS A 92 4.16 -2.16 -12.92
N VAL A 93 3.39 -1.08 -13.01
CA VAL A 93 3.87 0.28 -13.21
C VAL A 93 3.79 1.03 -11.89
N LYS A 94 4.93 1.38 -11.32
CA LYS A 94 5.00 2.11 -10.04
C LYS A 94 4.75 3.60 -10.25
N PRO A 95 4.18 4.32 -9.24
CA PRO A 95 4.16 5.79 -9.25
C PRO A 95 5.59 6.34 -9.28
N LYS A 96 5.76 7.53 -9.87
CA LYS A 96 7.06 8.22 -9.92
C LYS A 96 7.55 8.56 -8.53
N ASP A 97 6.66 9.14 -7.73
CA ASP A 97 6.91 9.45 -6.33
C ASP A 97 6.29 8.40 -5.41
N SER A 98 7.05 8.04 -4.39
CA SER A 98 6.68 7.00 -3.43
C SER A 98 6.94 7.48 -2.01
N ILE A 99 6.11 7.07 -1.04
CA ILE A 99 6.37 7.32 0.39
C ILE A 99 7.72 6.75 0.83
N TYR A 100 8.19 5.68 0.18
CA TYR A 100 9.49 5.05 0.49
C TYR A 100 10.70 5.92 0.12
N HIS A 101 10.55 6.83 -0.85
CA HIS A 101 11.59 7.79 -1.24
C HIS A 101 11.39 9.17 -0.59
N ASN A 102 10.25 9.40 0.05
CA ASN A 102 9.84 10.67 0.64
C ASN A 102 9.56 10.55 2.15
N MET A 103 10.41 9.83 2.88
CA MET A 103 10.27 9.66 4.34
C MET A 103 10.46 10.95 5.14
N ASN A 104 10.96 12.00 4.50
CA ASN A 104 11.05 13.36 5.02
C ASN A 104 9.73 14.13 4.96
N LYS A 105 8.60 13.44 4.75
CA LYS A 105 7.27 14.03 4.66
C LYS A 105 6.29 13.34 5.61
N TYR A 106 5.30 14.11 6.07
CA TYR A 106 4.21 13.56 6.87
C TYR A 106 3.21 12.84 5.95
N ILE A 107 2.91 11.58 6.24
CA ILE A 107 1.79 10.89 5.61
C ILE A 107 0.50 11.36 6.29
N ILE A 108 -0.35 12.07 5.54
CA ILE A 108 -1.57 12.70 6.09
C ILE A 108 -2.85 11.92 5.76
N SER A 109 -2.81 11.00 4.81
CA SER A 109 -3.97 10.22 4.36
C SER A 109 -3.49 8.97 3.62
N GLY A 110 -4.29 7.92 3.60
CA GLY A 110 -4.18 6.88 2.59
C GLY A 110 -4.73 7.37 1.24
N ASN A 111 -4.46 6.62 0.18
CA ASN A 111 -5.02 6.94 -1.13
C ASN A 111 -6.53 6.65 -1.18
N LYS A 112 -7.31 7.65 -1.56
CA LYS A 112 -8.78 7.55 -1.61
C LYS A 112 -9.29 6.47 -2.58
N GLY A 113 -8.52 6.15 -3.62
CA GLY A 113 -8.88 5.12 -4.59
C GLY A 113 -8.99 3.71 -4.02
N LYS A 114 -8.47 3.46 -2.80
CA LYS A 114 -8.58 2.16 -2.14
C LYS A 114 -9.88 1.94 -1.37
N ASN A 115 -10.69 2.98 -1.14
CA ASN A 115 -11.86 2.93 -0.26
C ASN A 115 -11.58 2.36 1.14
N MET A 116 -10.41 2.68 1.68
CA MET A 116 -9.94 2.19 2.98
C MET A 116 -9.85 3.31 3.99
N VAL A 117 -9.93 2.93 5.27
CA VAL A 117 -9.61 3.78 6.42
C VAL A 117 -8.77 2.99 7.42
N SER A 118 -7.98 3.67 8.24
CA SER A 118 -7.22 3.03 9.32
C SER A 118 -7.64 3.56 10.67
N LEU A 119 -7.88 2.63 11.60
CA LEU A 119 -8.04 2.95 13.02
C LEU A 119 -6.67 2.88 13.69
N MET A 120 -6.28 3.96 14.36
CA MET A 120 -5.01 4.07 15.06
C MET A 120 -5.29 4.38 16.54
N PHE A 121 -4.89 3.49 17.43
CA PHE A 121 -5.05 3.64 18.87
C PHE A 121 -3.78 4.21 19.49
N LEU A 122 -3.92 5.32 20.21
CA LEU A 122 -2.82 5.91 20.97
C LEU A 122 -2.84 5.32 22.37
N VAL A 123 -1.82 4.52 22.69
CA VAL A 123 -1.75 3.75 23.92
C VAL A 123 -0.74 4.40 24.86
N GLU A 124 -1.22 4.98 25.94
CA GLU A 124 -0.41 5.65 26.95
C GLU A 124 -0.14 4.70 28.15
N GLU A 125 0.74 5.09 29.05
CA GLU A 125 1.35 4.29 30.10
C GLU A 125 0.37 3.37 30.87
N ASN A 126 -0.80 3.90 31.24
CA ASN A 126 -1.76 3.20 32.12
C ASN A 126 -2.97 2.62 31.37
N ASP A 127 -2.94 2.62 30.04
CA ASP A 127 -4.03 2.15 29.22
C ASP A 127 -4.18 0.62 29.24
N ARG A 128 -5.39 0.14 28.99
CA ARG A 128 -5.70 -1.27 28.82
C ARG A 128 -6.31 -1.55 27.47
N ILE A 129 -5.61 -2.33 26.67
CA ILE A 129 -5.98 -2.59 25.28
C ILE A 129 -6.74 -3.90 25.06
N ASP A 130 -6.87 -4.76 26.09
CA ASP A 130 -7.44 -6.11 25.96
C ASP A 130 -8.84 -6.12 25.34
N LYS A 131 -9.71 -5.20 25.80
CA LYS A 131 -11.08 -5.08 25.27
C LYS A 131 -11.08 -4.65 23.81
N ILE A 132 -10.21 -3.71 23.43
CA ILE A 132 -10.06 -3.25 22.05
C ILE A 132 -9.60 -4.42 21.18
N LEU A 133 -8.54 -5.14 21.57
CA LEU A 133 -8.03 -6.30 20.84
C LEU A 133 -9.12 -7.38 20.66
N LYS A 134 -9.94 -7.65 21.71
CA LYS A 134 -11.04 -8.60 21.61
C LYS A 134 -12.14 -8.16 20.64
N ILE A 135 -12.48 -6.87 20.61
CA ILE A 135 -13.47 -6.33 19.66
C ILE A 135 -12.96 -6.45 18.23
N LEU A 136 -11.69 -6.04 17.97
CA LEU A 136 -11.08 -6.11 16.66
C LEU A 136 -11.00 -7.56 16.14
N GLU A 137 -10.62 -8.50 17.00
CA GLU A 137 -10.60 -9.95 16.70
C GLU A 137 -11.99 -10.48 16.34
N THR A 138 -13.01 -10.13 17.13
CA THR A 138 -14.40 -10.54 16.87
C THR A 138 -14.91 -10.01 15.54
N LYS A 139 -14.52 -8.79 15.19
CA LYS A 139 -14.87 -8.13 13.92
C LYS A 139 -13.96 -8.52 12.75
N LYS A 140 -12.88 -9.28 13.01
CA LYS A 140 -11.88 -9.72 12.02
C LYS A 140 -11.21 -8.56 11.26
N ILE A 141 -10.95 -7.47 11.93
CA ILE A 141 -10.27 -6.29 11.37
C ILE A 141 -8.92 -6.06 12.05
N THR A 142 -8.00 -5.47 11.29
CA THR A 142 -6.70 -5.07 11.79
C THR A 142 -6.62 -3.56 11.99
N ALA A 143 -5.82 -3.12 12.94
CA ALA A 143 -5.61 -1.72 13.29
C ALA A 143 -4.13 -1.46 13.54
N THR A 144 -3.77 -0.23 13.87
CA THR A 144 -2.41 0.15 14.27
C THR A 144 -2.43 0.68 15.70
N PHE A 145 -1.52 0.22 16.53
CA PHE A 145 -1.36 0.67 17.92
C PHE A 145 -0.08 1.48 18.03
N PHE A 146 -0.20 2.77 18.31
CA PHE A 146 0.94 3.60 18.64
C PHE A 146 1.19 3.51 20.14
N LEU A 147 2.34 2.98 20.52
CA LEU A 147 2.64 2.63 21.91
C LEU A 147 3.61 3.62 22.54
N ASP A 148 3.30 4.03 23.77
CA ASP A 148 4.21 4.77 24.65
C ASP A 148 5.28 3.83 25.23
N GLY A 149 6.52 4.33 25.41
CA GLY A 149 7.62 3.55 25.95
C GLY A 149 7.38 3.09 27.39
N ASN A 150 6.76 3.93 28.25
CA ASN A 150 6.41 3.52 29.61
C ASN A 150 5.37 2.41 29.64
N PHE A 151 4.42 2.41 28.69
CA PHE A 151 3.48 1.30 28.53
C PHE A 151 4.20 -0.01 28.21
N VAL A 152 5.15 0.04 27.26
CA VAL A 152 5.89 -1.15 26.81
C VAL A 152 6.81 -1.69 27.91
N GLU A 153 7.43 -0.85 28.72
CA GLU A 153 8.23 -1.29 29.86
C GLU A 153 7.40 -2.10 30.88
N LYS A 154 6.17 -1.66 31.13
CA LYS A 154 5.25 -2.33 32.06
C LYS A 154 4.53 -3.54 31.45
N ASN A 155 4.33 -3.55 30.13
CA ASN A 155 3.46 -4.50 29.42
C ASN A 155 4.15 -5.08 28.18
N SER A 156 5.40 -5.56 28.30
CA SER A 156 6.20 -6.04 27.16
C SER A 156 5.52 -7.17 26.36
N GLU A 157 4.71 -8.01 27.01
CA GLU A 157 3.94 -9.08 26.36
C GLU A 157 2.87 -8.55 25.40
N SER A 158 2.37 -7.34 25.63
CA SER A 158 1.38 -6.72 24.77
C SER A 158 1.91 -6.49 23.32
N LEU A 159 3.21 -6.27 23.16
CA LEU A 159 3.83 -6.19 21.82
C LEU A 159 3.57 -7.47 21.00
N ILE A 160 3.81 -8.61 21.65
CA ILE A 160 3.65 -9.93 21.01
C ILE A 160 2.17 -10.20 20.71
N GLN A 161 1.28 -9.84 21.64
CA GLN A 161 -0.17 -10.02 21.46
C GLN A 161 -0.70 -9.19 20.27
N ILE A 162 -0.30 -7.92 20.16
CA ILE A 162 -0.70 -7.02 19.07
C ILE A 162 -0.25 -7.60 17.72
N VAL A 163 1.02 -8.01 17.61
CA VAL A 163 1.58 -8.54 16.36
C VAL A 163 0.95 -9.89 15.98
N ASN A 164 0.76 -10.81 16.94
CA ASN A 164 0.16 -12.12 16.68
C ASN A 164 -1.29 -12.02 16.21
N LYS A 165 -2.01 -10.96 16.57
CA LYS A 165 -3.36 -10.66 16.07
C LYS A 165 -3.37 -9.91 14.73
N GLY A 166 -2.20 -9.68 14.12
CA GLY A 166 -2.06 -9.06 12.80
C GLY A 166 -2.17 -7.53 12.79
N HIS A 167 -2.09 -6.90 13.95
CA HIS A 167 -2.07 -5.43 14.04
C HIS A 167 -0.66 -4.88 13.85
N ASP A 168 -0.58 -3.62 13.40
CA ASP A 168 0.67 -2.89 13.33
C ASP A 168 1.00 -2.20 14.65
N ILE A 169 2.28 -1.94 14.86
CA ILE A 169 2.77 -1.15 15.98
C ILE A 169 3.47 0.09 15.47
N GLY A 170 3.15 1.25 16.06
CA GLY A 170 3.85 2.50 15.89
C GLY A 170 4.51 2.94 17.21
N ASN A 171 5.41 3.90 17.12
CA ASN A 171 6.24 4.40 18.21
C ASN A 171 5.80 5.80 18.63
N LEU A 172 5.38 5.99 19.89
CA LEU A 172 5.07 7.29 20.50
C LEU A 172 6.26 7.86 21.28
N SER A 173 7.43 7.21 21.29
CA SER A 173 8.52 7.52 22.20
C SER A 173 8.06 7.40 23.67
N TYR A 174 8.57 8.22 24.57
CA TYR A 174 8.15 8.25 25.98
C TYR A 174 7.33 9.50 26.23
N SER A 175 6.08 9.34 26.63
CA SER A 175 5.13 10.46 26.86
C SER A 175 5.08 11.44 25.69
N ARG A 176 5.19 10.92 24.47
CA ARG A 176 5.30 11.69 23.20
C ARG A 176 6.50 12.65 23.13
N ASN A 177 7.48 12.46 23.98
CA ASN A 177 8.72 13.21 23.93
C ASN A 177 9.74 12.46 23.06
N TYR A 178 9.91 12.90 21.83
CA TYR A 178 10.81 12.29 20.86
C TYR A 178 12.26 12.74 21.09
N LEU A 179 12.90 12.12 22.09
CA LEU A 179 14.34 12.18 22.27
C LEU A 179 15.00 11.00 21.57
N HIS A 180 16.13 11.22 20.93
CA HIS A 180 16.78 10.24 20.07
C HIS A 180 16.99 8.87 20.75
N HIS A 181 17.52 8.85 21.98
CA HIS A 181 17.79 7.61 22.70
C HIS A 181 16.51 6.87 23.15
N SER A 182 15.51 7.61 23.64
CA SER A 182 14.23 7.07 24.09
C SER A 182 13.45 6.46 22.92
N TYR A 183 13.40 7.20 21.81
CA TYR A 183 12.81 6.71 20.57
C TYR A 183 13.50 5.46 20.07
N ALA A 184 14.86 5.45 20.00
CA ALA A 184 15.63 4.32 19.48
C ALA A 184 15.45 3.04 20.31
N TRP A 185 15.32 3.15 21.62
CA TRP A 185 15.05 2.01 22.50
C TRP A 185 13.73 1.33 22.11
N LEU A 186 12.64 2.10 22.07
CA LEU A 186 11.31 1.58 21.73
C LEU A 186 11.25 1.06 20.27
N ASP A 187 11.86 1.78 19.33
CA ASP A 187 11.96 1.36 17.93
C ASP A 187 12.65 0.00 17.79
N THR A 188 13.72 -0.23 18.57
CA THR A 188 14.41 -1.51 18.61
C THR A 188 13.51 -2.62 19.14
N LYS A 189 12.77 -2.37 20.22
CA LYS A 189 11.82 -3.33 20.79
C LYS A 189 10.71 -3.70 19.81
N ILE A 190 10.14 -2.69 19.15
CA ILE A 190 9.11 -2.91 18.10
C ILE A 190 9.68 -3.75 16.96
N LYS A 191 10.85 -3.42 16.44
CA LYS A 191 11.49 -4.14 15.32
C LYS A 191 11.86 -5.58 15.66
N GLN A 192 12.12 -5.91 16.92
CA GLN A 192 12.39 -7.29 17.36
C GLN A 192 11.16 -8.21 17.23
N VAL A 193 9.96 -7.69 17.40
CA VAL A 193 8.72 -8.49 17.39
C VAL A 193 7.90 -8.30 16.12
N SER A 194 7.98 -7.12 15.52
CA SER A 194 7.21 -6.76 14.33
C SER A 194 7.88 -7.26 13.06
N LYS A 195 7.07 -7.72 12.09
CA LYS A 195 7.52 -8.03 10.72
C LYS A 195 7.48 -6.81 9.79
N GLN A 196 7.19 -5.63 10.32
CA GLN A 196 7.11 -4.40 9.54
C GLN A 196 8.49 -4.03 9.02
N LYS A 197 8.59 -3.77 7.71
CA LYS A 197 9.85 -3.34 7.09
C LYS A 197 10.26 -1.94 7.55
N ASN A 198 9.28 -1.05 7.67
CA ASN A 198 9.43 0.31 8.15
C ASN A 198 8.48 0.51 9.33
N GLY A 199 8.94 1.21 10.36
CA GLY A 199 8.11 1.58 11.50
C GLY A 199 7.28 2.83 11.23
N TYR A 200 6.49 3.21 12.21
CA TYR A 200 5.63 4.39 12.19
C TYR A 200 5.88 5.25 13.42
N CYS A 201 6.05 6.55 13.21
CA CYS A 201 5.98 7.57 14.25
C CYS A 201 4.64 8.30 14.14
N TYR A 202 4.23 8.91 15.22
CA TYR A 202 3.00 9.69 15.29
C TYR A 202 3.31 11.17 15.53
N SER A 203 2.66 12.05 14.78
CA SER A 203 2.69 13.48 15.01
C SER A 203 1.29 14.04 14.82
N ASP A 204 0.74 14.72 15.83
CA ASP A 204 -0.56 15.40 15.74
C ASP A 204 -0.46 16.77 15.10
N ASN A 205 0.76 17.31 15.02
CA ASN A 205 1.12 18.58 14.39
C ASN A 205 2.27 18.39 13.40
N SER A 206 2.80 19.46 12.83
CA SER A 206 3.96 19.39 11.91
C SER A 206 5.28 19.59 12.70
N ASP A 207 5.55 18.72 13.66
CA ASP A 207 6.78 18.74 14.45
C ASP A 207 7.97 18.18 13.67
N LYS A 208 8.88 19.07 13.25
CA LYS A 208 10.08 18.71 12.49
C LYS A 208 11.05 17.83 13.27
N THR A 209 11.04 17.87 14.59
CA THR A 209 11.87 17.00 15.43
C THR A 209 11.42 15.55 15.27
N VAL A 210 10.13 15.31 15.38
CA VAL A 210 9.54 13.99 15.15
C VAL A 210 9.86 13.50 13.72
N LEU A 211 9.64 14.35 12.71
CA LEU A 211 9.90 14.02 11.32
C LEU A 211 11.36 13.60 11.09
N ASN A 212 12.31 14.35 11.62
CA ASN A 212 13.74 14.08 11.48
C ASN A 212 14.15 12.76 12.16
N ILE A 213 13.67 12.52 13.38
CA ILE A 213 13.98 11.29 14.13
C ILE A 213 13.42 10.07 13.37
N CYS A 214 12.19 10.14 12.87
CA CYS A 214 11.59 9.08 12.11
C CYS A 214 12.33 8.80 10.80
N GLN A 215 12.62 9.83 10.03
CA GLN A 215 13.36 9.70 8.77
C GLN A 215 14.74 9.05 8.99
N THR A 216 15.50 9.50 9.99
CA THR A 216 16.83 8.92 10.28
C THR A 216 16.77 7.46 10.70
N SER A 217 15.66 7.04 11.27
CA SER A 217 15.39 5.64 11.66
C SER A 217 14.75 4.81 10.53
N SER A 218 14.59 5.37 9.32
CA SER A 218 13.92 4.75 8.17
C SER A 218 12.46 4.39 8.48
N ASN A 219 11.77 5.21 9.26
CA ASN A 219 10.37 5.06 9.62
C ASN A 219 9.51 6.17 8.98
N PHE A 220 8.23 5.92 8.82
CA PHE A 220 7.26 6.88 8.31
C PHE A 220 6.69 7.74 9.43
N THR A 221 6.50 9.04 9.17
CA THR A 221 5.81 9.93 10.10
C THR A 221 4.34 10.05 9.71
N ILE A 222 3.45 9.57 10.57
CA ILE A 222 2.02 9.62 10.38
C ILE A 222 1.45 10.87 11.06
N LYS A 223 0.80 11.72 10.27
CA LYS A 223 0.03 12.86 10.76
C LYS A 223 -1.43 12.61 10.39
N PRO A 224 -2.25 12.13 11.33
CA PRO A 224 -3.64 11.74 11.02
C PRO A 224 -4.47 12.93 10.55
N ASN A 225 -5.36 12.69 9.60
CA ASN A 225 -6.31 13.69 9.11
C ASN A 225 -7.64 13.70 9.89
N LEU A 226 -7.83 12.75 10.83
CA LEU A 226 -8.98 12.74 11.73
C LEU A 226 -8.52 12.32 13.13
N ILE A 227 -8.49 13.28 14.05
CA ILE A 227 -8.10 13.08 15.45
C ILE A 227 -9.35 13.18 16.31
N ILE A 228 -9.72 12.08 16.96
CA ILE A 228 -10.90 11.98 17.81
C ILE A 228 -10.55 12.46 19.22
N LYS A 229 -11.40 13.31 19.80
CA LYS A 229 -11.17 13.90 21.11
C LYS A 229 -12.20 13.42 22.16
N ASN A 230 -13.49 13.66 21.93
CA ASN A 230 -14.50 13.51 22.97
C ASN A 230 -15.68 12.61 22.57
N TYR A 231 -16.13 12.66 21.32
CA TYR A 231 -17.36 12.00 20.85
C TYR A 231 -17.05 11.12 19.63
N PRO A 232 -16.45 9.93 19.84
CA PRO A 232 -15.86 9.14 18.76
C PRO A 232 -16.83 8.88 17.60
N LEU A 233 -17.99 8.31 17.88
CA LEU A 233 -18.97 7.98 16.85
C LEU A 233 -19.50 9.23 16.11
N LYS A 234 -19.76 10.32 16.85
CA LYS A 234 -20.28 11.57 16.25
C LYS A 234 -19.23 12.23 15.36
N GLU A 235 -17.99 12.32 15.82
CA GLU A 235 -16.89 12.94 15.07
C GLU A 235 -16.59 12.14 13.80
N ILE A 236 -16.55 10.81 13.90
CA ILE A 236 -16.33 9.93 12.74
C ILE A 236 -17.48 10.06 11.75
N LYS A 237 -18.75 10.05 12.21
CA LYS A 237 -19.93 10.23 11.33
C LYS A 237 -19.89 11.54 10.54
N GLY A 238 -19.37 12.60 11.14
CA GLY A 238 -19.29 13.93 10.50
C GLY A 238 -18.18 14.08 9.47
N CYS A 239 -17.09 13.29 9.57
CA CYS A 239 -15.85 13.50 8.80
C CYS A 239 -15.37 12.28 8.03
N LEU A 240 -16.10 11.15 8.04
CA LEU A 240 -15.66 9.91 7.41
C LEU A 240 -15.54 10.04 5.89
N GLN A 241 -14.36 9.72 5.37
CA GLN A 241 -14.08 9.65 3.94
C GLN A 241 -12.98 8.60 3.66
N ALA A 242 -12.90 8.13 2.41
CA ALA A 242 -11.82 7.25 1.97
C ALA A 242 -10.45 7.89 2.25
N GLY A 243 -9.49 7.08 2.68
CA GLY A 243 -8.16 7.52 3.02
C GLY A 243 -7.99 8.03 4.46
N ASN A 244 -9.06 8.11 5.27
CA ASN A 244 -8.92 8.59 6.65
C ASN A 244 -7.93 7.73 7.46
N LEU A 245 -7.03 8.43 8.13
CA LEU A 245 -6.19 7.95 9.21
C LEU A 245 -6.81 8.46 10.50
N ILE A 246 -7.56 7.59 11.20
CA ILE A 246 -8.40 7.96 12.35
C ILE A 246 -7.63 7.66 13.63
N SER A 247 -7.27 8.70 14.36
CA SER A 247 -6.57 8.60 15.64
C SER A 247 -7.57 8.58 16.79
N LEU A 248 -7.49 7.55 17.62
CA LEU A 248 -8.39 7.27 18.75
C LEU A 248 -7.58 7.16 20.04
N PRO A 249 -7.94 7.89 21.10
CA PRO A 249 -7.39 7.63 22.44
C PRO A 249 -7.96 6.33 22.99
N VAL A 250 -7.23 5.66 23.88
CA VAL A 250 -7.72 4.47 24.60
C VAL A 250 -8.54 4.90 25.80
N THR A 251 -9.84 5.12 25.57
CA THR A 251 -10.79 5.54 26.63
C THR A 251 -11.97 4.58 26.69
N GLN A 252 -12.68 4.57 27.83
CA GLN A 252 -13.87 3.72 27.99
C GLN A 252 -14.94 4.04 26.92
N ILE A 253 -15.13 5.32 26.57
CA ILE A 253 -16.09 5.74 25.53
C ILE A 253 -15.72 5.15 24.16
N VAL A 254 -14.42 5.17 23.80
CA VAL A 254 -13.94 4.55 22.57
C VAL A 254 -14.20 3.05 22.59
N VAL A 255 -13.91 2.36 23.69
CA VAL A 255 -14.18 0.92 23.83
C VAL A 255 -15.66 0.60 23.64
N ASP A 256 -16.54 1.36 24.28
CA ASP A 256 -17.99 1.13 24.22
C ASP A 256 -18.60 1.42 22.84
N GLU A 257 -18.10 2.46 22.15
CA GLU A 257 -18.58 2.86 20.82
C GLU A 257 -17.90 2.11 19.66
N LEU A 258 -16.75 1.46 19.89
CA LEU A 258 -15.95 0.84 18.84
C LEU A 258 -16.72 -0.17 17.95
N PRO A 259 -17.57 -1.07 18.51
CA PRO A 259 -18.36 -1.99 17.66
C PRO A 259 -19.31 -1.26 16.70
N VAL A 260 -19.89 -0.14 17.14
CA VAL A 260 -20.81 0.69 16.34
C VAL A 260 -20.04 1.50 15.31
N ILE A 261 -18.90 2.05 15.69
CA ILE A 261 -17.98 2.78 14.77
C ILE A 261 -17.58 1.86 13.61
N ILE A 262 -17.11 0.64 13.90
CA ILE A 262 -16.73 -0.34 12.89
C ILE A 262 -17.89 -0.61 11.94
N SER A 263 -19.06 -0.97 12.49
CA SER A 263 -20.24 -1.27 11.67
C SER A 263 -20.70 -0.07 10.84
N PHE A 264 -20.56 1.15 11.36
CA PHE A 264 -20.85 2.37 10.60
C PHE A 264 -19.88 2.55 9.42
N ILE A 265 -18.57 2.39 9.64
CA ILE A 265 -17.54 2.51 8.59
C ILE A 265 -17.79 1.49 7.48
N GLU A 266 -18.03 0.23 7.85
CA GLU A 266 -18.35 -0.85 6.91
C GLU A 266 -19.64 -0.59 6.12
N SER A 267 -20.68 -0.03 6.78
CA SER A 267 -21.96 0.32 6.12
C SER A 267 -21.81 1.41 5.07
N LYS A 268 -20.73 2.20 5.13
CA LYS A 268 -20.38 3.21 4.12
C LYS A 268 -19.52 2.65 2.98
N GLY A 269 -19.23 1.34 2.98
CA GLY A 269 -18.43 0.66 1.96
C GLY A 269 -16.93 0.85 2.11
N TYR A 270 -16.45 1.30 3.27
CA TYR A 270 -15.03 1.40 3.55
C TYR A 270 -14.49 0.14 4.22
N GLU A 271 -13.32 -0.30 3.76
CA GLU A 271 -12.54 -1.36 4.40
C GLU A 271 -11.69 -0.76 5.54
N ILE A 272 -11.67 -1.42 6.68
CA ILE A 272 -10.81 -1.03 7.82
C ILE A 272 -9.57 -1.88 7.83
N SER A 273 -8.39 -1.26 7.87
CA SER A 273 -7.13 -2.00 7.93
C SER A 273 -6.05 -1.26 8.72
N ASN A 274 -4.98 -1.99 9.02
CA ASN A 274 -3.77 -1.40 9.60
C ASN A 274 -3.04 -0.50 8.58
N LEU A 275 -2.06 0.30 9.03
CA LEU A 275 -1.33 1.24 8.19
C LEU A 275 -0.53 0.54 7.08
N THR A 276 0.07 -0.63 7.36
CA THR A 276 0.84 -1.38 6.37
C THR A 276 0.01 -1.73 5.13
N GLN A 277 -1.23 -2.15 5.31
CA GLN A 277 -2.12 -2.47 4.19
C GLN A 277 -2.67 -1.19 3.53
N HIS A 278 -3.07 -0.21 4.34
CA HIS A 278 -3.67 1.02 3.83
C HIS A 278 -2.69 1.86 3.02
N LEU A 279 -1.45 2.01 3.50
CA LEU A 279 -0.41 2.84 2.87
C LEU A 279 0.38 2.11 1.77
N LYS A 280 0.17 0.79 1.61
CA LYS A 280 0.81 0.03 0.53
C LYS A 280 0.45 0.62 -0.83
N GLU A 281 1.46 0.97 -1.63
CA GLU A 281 1.30 1.55 -2.96
C GLU A 281 0.92 0.49 -4.01
N GLU A 282 -0.02 -0.37 -3.64
CA GLU A 282 -0.58 -1.44 -4.47
C GLU A 282 -2.08 -1.56 -4.20
N TRP A 283 -2.82 -2.04 -5.19
CA TRP A 283 -4.22 -2.42 -4.98
C TRP A 283 -4.31 -3.64 -4.06
N ASN A 284 -5.38 -3.73 -3.27
CA ASN A 284 -5.62 -4.92 -2.46
C ASN A 284 -5.82 -6.15 -3.34
N TYR A 285 -5.15 -7.25 -2.97
CA TYR A 285 -5.18 -8.50 -3.74
C TYR A 285 -6.60 -9.05 -3.95
N ILE A 286 -7.52 -8.84 -3.01
CA ILE A 286 -8.91 -9.28 -3.09
C ILE A 286 -9.65 -8.57 -4.22
N LEU A 287 -9.48 -7.26 -4.38
CA LEU A 287 -10.07 -6.51 -5.51
C LEU A 287 -9.42 -6.87 -6.85
N THR A 288 -8.12 -7.17 -6.86
CA THR A 288 -7.40 -7.54 -8.08
C THR A 288 -7.83 -8.92 -8.60
N VAL A 289 -8.07 -9.88 -7.70
CA VAL A 289 -8.56 -11.22 -8.07
C VAL A 289 -10.02 -11.17 -8.54
N VAL A 290 -10.86 -10.37 -7.92
CA VAL A 290 -12.26 -10.18 -8.36
C VAL A 290 -12.33 -9.51 -9.74
N PHE A 291 -11.45 -8.53 -10.04
CA PHE A 291 -11.36 -7.94 -11.37
C PHE A 291 -10.77 -8.89 -12.42
N LEU A 292 -9.85 -9.78 -12.04
CA LEU A 292 -9.27 -10.78 -12.94
C LEU A 292 -10.18 -12.00 -13.14
N TYR A 293 -11.10 -12.31 -12.21
CA TYR A 293 -11.99 -13.47 -12.25
C TYR A 293 -13.48 -13.12 -12.22
N GLY A 294 -13.86 -11.91 -11.85
CA GLY A 294 -15.25 -11.50 -11.59
C GLY A 294 -16.10 -11.23 -12.82
N PHE A 295 -15.52 -11.14 -14.02
CA PHE A 295 -16.29 -11.02 -15.26
C PHE A 295 -16.93 -12.33 -15.74
N PHE A 296 -16.59 -13.48 -15.12
CA PHE A 296 -17.12 -14.79 -15.53
C PHE A 296 -18.34 -15.30 -14.75
N SER A 297 -18.76 -14.63 -13.66
CA SER A 297 -19.85 -15.14 -12.81
C SER A 297 -21.23 -14.55 -13.13
N PHE A 298 -21.33 -13.50 -13.92
CA PHE A 298 -22.63 -12.82 -14.18
C PHE A 298 -23.37 -13.30 -15.46
N VAL A 299 -22.81 -14.20 -16.25
CA VAL A 299 -23.44 -14.72 -17.48
C VAL A 299 -24.10 -16.09 -17.29
N ARG A 300 -24.13 -16.67 -16.09
CA ARG A 300 -24.71 -18.00 -15.85
C ARG A 300 -25.94 -18.04 -14.92
N ALA A 301 -26.64 -16.94 -14.80
CA ALA A 301 -27.91 -16.91 -14.05
C ALA A 301 -29.00 -16.22 -14.86
N SER A 302 -29.20 -16.65 -16.09
CA SER A 302 -30.42 -16.37 -16.87
C SER A 302 -30.46 -17.32 -18.08
N ILE A 303 -30.81 -18.58 -17.86
CA ILE A 303 -31.56 -19.46 -18.74
C ILE A 303 -32.29 -20.47 -17.83
#